data_ce37d11d42c65a960953aae64e17daaa
#
_entry.id   ce37d11d42c65a960953aae64e17daaa
#
_cell.length_a   1.000
_cell.length_b   1.000
_cell.length_c   1.000
_cell.angle_alpha   90.00
_cell.angle_beta   90.00
_cell.angle_gamma   90.00
#
_symmetry.space_group_name_H-M   'P 1'
#
loop_
_entity.id
_entity.type
_entity.pdbx_description
1 polymer ?
#
loop_
_entity_poly.entity_id
_entity_poly.type
_entity_poly.pdbx_seq_one_letter_code
_entity_poly.pdbx_strand_id
1 'polypeptide(L)'
;AAAIETGIPKMRIEEAAARKQARIDSGIEKIIGLNEYRLEKEDPIEILAVDNTKVRESQVKRLKELRANRDNEKVKECLAAITHAVETKTGNLLELAVEAAKHRATLGEISDACEAVVGRYKAVIRMNTGVYSSEVKNDSEFEQAKAKVAEFAKKEGRQPRIMIAKLGQDGHDRGAKVVATGYADIGF
;
A
#
# COMPACT_ATOMS: atom_id res chain seq x y z
N ALA A 1 -20.00 1.73 2.29
CA ALA A 1 -19.50 0.87 3.36
C ALA A 1 -19.47 -0.59 2.90
N ALA A 2 -20.61 -1.24 2.61
CA ALA A 2 -20.66 -2.68 2.26
C ALA A 2 -19.72 -3.10 1.12
N ALA A 3 -19.59 -2.30 0.05
CA ALA A 3 -18.65 -2.60 -1.03
C ALA A 3 -17.17 -2.56 -0.60
N ILE A 4 -16.82 -1.73 0.39
CA ILE A 4 -15.47 -1.66 0.96
C ILE A 4 -15.21 -2.90 1.83
N GLU A 5 -16.19 -3.28 2.64
CA GLU A 5 -16.13 -4.47 3.50
C GLU A 5 -15.94 -5.77 2.69
N THR A 6 -16.57 -5.87 1.51
CA THR A 6 -16.37 -7.01 0.61
C THR A 6 -15.03 -7.01 -0.12
N GLY A 7 -14.26 -5.90 -0.06
CA GLY A 7 -12.98 -5.74 -0.75
C GLY A 7 -13.08 -5.54 -2.27
N ILE A 8 -14.29 -5.39 -2.82
CA ILE A 8 -14.50 -5.28 -4.28
C ILE A 8 -13.73 -4.12 -4.92
N PRO A 9 -13.74 -2.87 -4.38
CA PRO A 9 -13.02 -1.77 -5.00
C PRO A 9 -11.51 -2.03 -5.07
N LYS A 10 -10.94 -2.59 -4.00
CA LYS A 10 -9.52 -2.94 -3.93
C LYS A 10 -9.17 -4.03 -4.95
N MET A 11 -9.98 -5.08 -5.05
CA MET A 11 -9.79 -6.16 -6.01
C MET A 11 -9.81 -5.64 -7.46
N ARG A 12 -10.72 -4.73 -7.80
CA ARG A 12 -10.80 -4.14 -9.13
C ARG A 12 -9.60 -3.26 -9.48
N ILE A 13 -9.05 -2.54 -8.50
CA ILE A 13 -7.83 -1.74 -8.68
C ILE A 13 -6.63 -2.66 -8.92
N GLU A 14 -6.51 -3.74 -8.18
CA GLU A 14 -5.43 -4.72 -8.33
C GLU A 14 -5.53 -5.47 -9.68
N GLU A 15 -6.73 -5.86 -10.09
CA GLU A 15 -6.98 -6.46 -11.40
C GLU A 15 -6.58 -5.51 -12.54
N ALA A 16 -6.99 -4.24 -12.48
CA ALA A 16 -6.62 -3.23 -13.47
C ALA A 16 -5.11 -2.98 -13.52
N ALA A 17 -4.44 -2.96 -12.36
CA ALA A 17 -2.99 -2.79 -12.28
C ALA A 17 -2.23 -3.97 -12.88
N ALA A 18 -2.64 -5.21 -12.60
CA ALA A 18 -2.03 -6.41 -13.16
C ALA A 18 -2.20 -6.48 -14.68
N ARG A 19 -3.40 -6.16 -15.18
CA ARG A 19 -3.69 -6.09 -16.62
C ARG A 19 -2.84 -5.03 -17.32
N LYS A 20 -2.74 -3.83 -16.74
CA LYS A 20 -1.91 -2.76 -17.29
C LYS A 20 -0.44 -3.16 -17.35
N GLN A 21 0.09 -3.75 -16.28
CA GLN A 21 1.48 -4.20 -16.25
C GLN A 21 1.74 -5.27 -17.32
N ALA A 22 0.86 -6.26 -17.44
CA ALA A 22 1.01 -7.31 -18.46
C ALA A 22 1.03 -6.73 -19.90
N ARG A 23 0.24 -5.70 -20.17
CA ARG A 23 0.25 -5.00 -21.47
C ARG A 23 1.54 -4.21 -21.72
N ILE A 24 2.13 -3.64 -20.68
CA ILE A 24 3.43 -2.97 -20.76
C ILE A 24 4.53 -4.00 -21.01
N ASP A 25 4.56 -5.09 -20.25
CA ASP A 25 5.58 -6.13 -20.32
C ASP A 25 5.55 -6.84 -21.68
N SER A 26 4.35 -7.08 -22.23
CA SER A 26 4.18 -7.67 -23.57
C SER A 26 4.39 -6.68 -24.75
N GLY A 27 4.69 -5.40 -24.48
CA GLY A 27 4.90 -4.38 -25.50
C GLY A 27 3.62 -3.89 -26.20
N ILE A 28 2.43 -4.35 -25.78
CA ILE A 28 1.14 -3.85 -26.31
C ILE A 28 0.94 -2.38 -25.93
N GLU A 29 1.26 -2.02 -24.69
CA GLU A 29 1.27 -0.63 -24.23
C GLU A 29 2.70 -0.10 -24.23
N LYS A 30 2.97 0.87 -25.10
CA LYS A 30 4.30 1.45 -25.30
C LYS A 30 4.53 2.61 -24.34
N ILE A 31 5.62 2.55 -23.61
CA ILE A 31 6.09 3.63 -22.73
C ILE A 31 7.50 3.99 -23.15
N ILE A 32 7.66 5.23 -23.62
CA ILE A 32 8.96 5.75 -24.09
C ILE A 32 9.95 5.77 -22.94
N GLY A 33 11.15 5.25 -23.20
CA GLY A 33 12.22 5.13 -22.20
C GLY A 33 12.08 3.94 -21.26
N LEU A 34 10.96 3.20 -21.30
CA LEU A 34 10.76 2.00 -20.48
C LEU A 34 10.81 0.71 -21.32
N ASN A 35 9.91 0.56 -22.29
CA ASN A 35 9.85 -0.60 -23.17
C ASN A 35 9.96 -0.24 -24.67
N GLU A 36 10.01 1.04 -24.99
CA GLU A 36 10.24 1.57 -26.33
C GLU A 36 11.28 2.68 -26.26
N TYR A 37 12.19 2.77 -27.25
CA TYR A 37 13.24 3.80 -27.35
C TYR A 37 14.12 3.92 -26.10
N ARG A 38 14.47 2.80 -25.47
CA ARG A 38 15.46 2.77 -24.37
C ARG A 38 16.84 3.12 -24.91
N LEU A 39 17.59 3.89 -24.12
CA LEU A 39 19.00 4.06 -24.35
C LEU A 39 19.74 2.77 -23.97
N GLU A 40 20.73 2.36 -24.78
CA GLU A 40 21.60 1.22 -24.45
C GLU A 40 22.43 1.47 -23.20
N LYS A 41 22.78 2.74 -22.97
CA LYS A 41 23.54 3.21 -21.82
C LYS A 41 22.94 4.51 -21.34
N GLU A 42 22.61 4.55 -20.07
CA GLU A 42 22.17 5.76 -19.37
C GLU A 42 23.32 6.32 -18.53
N ASP A 43 23.49 7.64 -18.54
CA ASP A 43 24.41 8.29 -17.61
C ASP A 43 23.87 8.22 -16.19
N PRO A 44 24.76 8.01 -15.19
CA PRO A 44 24.32 8.00 -13.79
C PRO A 44 23.75 9.35 -13.41
N ILE A 45 22.54 9.34 -12.87
CA ILE A 45 21.90 10.54 -12.32
C ILE A 45 22.15 10.61 -10.82
N GLU A 46 22.35 11.82 -10.31
CA GLU A 46 22.44 12.04 -8.87
C GLU A 46 21.08 11.80 -8.23
N ILE A 47 21.01 10.80 -7.34
CA ILE A 47 19.77 10.45 -6.63
C ILE A 47 19.78 11.16 -5.27
N LEU A 48 18.75 11.99 -5.04
CA LEU A 48 18.53 12.58 -3.74
C LEU A 48 18.01 11.50 -2.76
N ALA A 49 18.91 11.00 -1.93
CA ALA A 49 18.55 10.06 -0.87
C ALA A 49 18.15 10.81 0.41
N VAL A 50 16.96 10.49 0.92
CA VAL A 50 16.46 11.03 2.19
C VAL A 50 17.10 10.27 3.35
N ASP A 51 17.77 11.00 4.26
CA ASP A 51 18.26 10.45 5.53
C ASP A 51 17.08 10.24 6.49
N ASN A 52 16.52 9.04 6.47
CA ASN A 52 15.39 8.68 7.30
C ASN A 52 15.66 8.82 8.81
N THR A 53 16.89 8.65 9.25
CA THR A 53 17.27 8.81 10.67
C THR A 53 17.14 10.26 11.09
N LYS A 54 17.73 11.18 10.34
CA LYS A 54 17.62 12.63 10.62
C LYS A 54 16.19 13.13 10.57
N VAL A 55 15.41 12.67 9.57
CA VAL A 55 13.99 13.03 9.46
C VAL A 55 13.22 12.55 10.69
N ARG A 56 13.39 11.29 11.09
CA ARG A 56 12.74 10.72 12.27
C ARG A 56 13.10 11.47 13.55
N GLU A 57 14.39 11.72 13.77
CA GLU A 57 14.86 12.43 14.96
C GLU A 57 14.29 13.85 15.04
N SER A 58 14.29 14.57 13.92
CA SER A 58 13.69 15.90 13.81
C SER A 58 12.20 15.88 14.14
N GLN A 59 11.43 14.94 13.59
CA GLN A 59 10.00 14.83 13.87
C GLN A 59 9.70 14.46 15.32
N VAL A 60 10.45 13.53 15.89
CA VAL A 60 10.29 13.12 17.30
C VAL A 60 10.61 14.30 18.25
N LYS A 61 11.69 15.07 17.95
CA LYS A 61 12.03 16.28 18.70
C LYS A 61 10.89 17.29 18.69
N ARG A 62 10.37 17.63 17.51
CA ARG A 62 9.24 18.57 17.35
C ARG A 62 7.99 18.11 18.09
N LEU A 63 7.66 16.82 18.07
CA LEU A 63 6.51 16.29 18.83
C LEU A 63 6.71 16.40 20.35
N LYS A 64 7.92 16.14 20.85
CA LYS A 64 8.23 16.31 22.27
C LYS A 64 8.10 17.76 22.71
N GLU A 65 8.65 18.70 21.94
CA GLU A 65 8.55 20.13 22.20
C GLU A 65 7.10 20.62 22.16
N LEU A 66 6.31 20.18 21.18
CA LEU A 66 4.90 20.52 21.07
C LEU A 66 4.12 20.06 22.30
N ARG A 67 4.29 18.79 22.72
CA ARG A 67 3.60 18.24 23.88
C ARG A 67 4.01 18.87 25.20
N ALA A 68 5.26 19.32 25.31
CA ALA A 68 5.75 20.02 26.50
C ALA A 68 5.20 21.45 26.64
N ASN A 69 4.88 22.10 25.51
CA ASN A 69 4.51 23.52 25.48
C ASN A 69 3.01 23.80 25.22
N ARG A 70 2.19 22.75 25.12
CA ARG A 70 0.73 22.89 24.91
C ARG A 70 -0.06 22.70 26.22
N ASP A 71 -1.30 23.14 26.24
CA ASP A 71 -2.24 22.81 27.31
C ASP A 71 -2.74 21.38 27.14
N ASN A 72 -2.17 20.44 27.89
CA ASN A 72 -2.49 19.04 27.79
C ASN A 72 -3.88 18.69 28.37
N GLU A 73 -4.39 19.42 29.36
CA GLU A 73 -5.73 19.18 29.90
C GLU A 73 -6.79 19.58 28.88
N LYS A 74 -6.59 20.71 28.19
CA LYS A 74 -7.51 21.11 27.12
C LYS A 74 -7.49 20.15 25.94
N VAL A 75 -6.32 19.60 25.58
CA VAL A 75 -6.24 18.56 24.56
C VAL A 75 -6.99 17.31 24.97
N LYS A 76 -6.87 16.86 26.24
CA LYS A 76 -7.64 15.71 26.74
C LYS A 76 -9.15 15.92 26.64
N GLU A 77 -9.65 17.09 27.01
CA GLU A 77 -11.07 17.43 26.89
C GLU A 77 -11.54 17.32 25.43
N CYS A 78 -10.78 17.90 24.50
CA CYS A 78 -11.10 17.84 23.08
C CYS A 78 -11.10 16.41 22.53
N LEU A 79 -10.12 15.58 22.92
CA LEU A 79 -10.03 14.19 22.49
C LEU A 79 -11.17 13.35 23.09
N ALA A 80 -11.54 13.59 24.37
CA ALA A 80 -12.71 12.95 25.01
C ALA A 80 -14.02 13.30 24.28
N ALA A 81 -14.18 14.55 23.84
CA ALA A 81 -15.33 14.97 23.06
C ALA A 81 -15.41 14.23 21.72
N ILE A 82 -14.28 14.00 21.05
CA ILE A 82 -14.21 13.20 19.82
C ILE A 82 -14.64 11.75 20.10
N THR A 83 -14.06 11.12 21.11
CA THR A 83 -14.41 9.75 21.53
C THR A 83 -15.90 9.62 21.80
N HIS A 84 -16.47 10.54 22.58
CA HIS A 84 -17.90 10.55 22.89
C HIS A 84 -18.78 10.72 21.65
N ALA A 85 -18.39 11.59 20.70
CA ALA A 85 -19.13 11.78 19.47
C ALA A 85 -19.13 10.52 18.58
N VAL A 86 -18.01 9.77 18.55
CA VAL A 86 -17.93 8.47 17.86
C VAL A 86 -18.82 7.43 18.51
N GLU A 87 -18.79 7.30 19.84
CA GLU A 87 -19.62 6.38 20.62
C GLU A 87 -21.11 6.61 20.42
N THR A 88 -21.54 7.86 20.54
CA THR A 88 -22.95 8.26 20.46
C THR A 88 -23.45 8.46 19.03
N LYS A 89 -22.53 8.50 18.05
CA LYS A 89 -22.82 8.83 16.64
C LYS A 89 -23.50 10.17 16.47
N THR A 90 -23.14 11.14 17.30
CA THR A 90 -23.70 12.50 17.33
C THR A 90 -22.62 13.54 17.12
N GLY A 91 -23.03 14.76 16.74
CA GLY A 91 -22.10 15.89 16.53
C GLY A 91 -21.35 15.83 15.20
N ASN A 92 -20.43 16.77 15.05
CA ASN A 92 -19.59 16.92 13.86
C ASN A 92 -18.13 16.61 14.20
N LEU A 93 -17.66 15.42 13.80
CA LEU A 93 -16.28 14.97 14.08
C LEU A 93 -15.22 15.90 13.49
N LEU A 94 -15.48 16.52 12.33
CA LEU A 94 -14.54 17.45 11.71
C LEU A 94 -14.40 18.73 12.55
N GLU A 95 -15.48 19.28 13.05
CA GLU A 95 -15.49 20.45 13.92
C GLU A 95 -14.72 20.19 15.22
N LEU A 96 -14.99 19.03 15.85
CA LEU A 96 -14.28 18.59 17.06
C LEU A 96 -12.78 18.36 16.81
N ALA A 97 -12.42 17.79 15.66
CA ALA A 97 -11.03 17.59 15.25
C ALA A 97 -10.31 18.94 14.99
N VAL A 98 -10.99 19.90 14.38
CA VAL A 98 -10.46 21.26 14.17
C VAL A 98 -10.22 21.94 15.52
N GLU A 99 -11.14 21.81 16.47
CA GLU A 99 -10.96 22.37 17.81
C GLU A 99 -9.79 21.70 18.56
N ALA A 100 -9.67 20.39 18.50
CA ALA A 100 -8.52 19.66 19.06
C ALA A 100 -7.20 20.13 18.42
N ALA A 101 -7.17 20.33 17.11
CA ALA A 101 -5.98 20.80 16.39
C ALA A 101 -5.61 22.24 16.76
N LYS A 102 -6.55 23.15 17.02
CA LYS A 102 -6.28 24.50 17.55
C LYS A 102 -5.55 24.45 18.89
N HIS A 103 -5.90 23.49 19.74
CA HIS A 103 -5.22 23.20 21.00
C HIS A 103 -3.95 22.36 20.85
N ARG A 104 -3.49 22.14 19.61
CA ARG A 104 -2.27 21.39 19.26
C ARG A 104 -2.32 19.89 19.59
N ALA A 105 -3.50 19.27 19.51
CA ALA A 105 -3.58 17.82 19.39
C ALA A 105 -2.91 17.38 18.10
N THR A 106 -2.18 16.28 18.13
CA THR A 106 -1.55 15.69 16.95
C THR A 106 -2.57 14.89 16.16
N LEU A 107 -2.30 14.68 14.86
CA LEU A 107 -3.13 13.83 14.01
C LEU A 107 -3.27 12.41 14.60
N GLY A 108 -2.18 11.86 15.16
CA GLY A 108 -2.23 10.56 15.82
C GLY A 108 -3.22 10.54 16.99
N GLU A 109 -3.15 11.52 17.90
CA GLU A 109 -4.05 11.60 19.05
C GLU A 109 -5.52 11.72 18.66
N ILE A 110 -5.84 12.50 17.61
CA ILE A 110 -7.19 12.60 17.06
C ILE A 110 -7.65 11.26 16.48
N SER A 111 -6.78 10.60 15.72
CA SER A 111 -7.08 9.28 15.14
C SER A 111 -7.25 8.21 16.23
N ASP A 112 -6.39 8.21 17.24
CA ASP A 112 -6.44 7.26 18.36
C ASP A 112 -7.75 7.42 19.16
N ALA A 113 -8.25 8.64 19.31
CA ALA A 113 -9.53 8.91 19.97
C ALA A 113 -10.72 8.27 19.21
N CYS A 114 -10.68 8.24 17.89
CA CYS A 114 -11.66 7.53 17.08
C CYS A 114 -11.43 6.01 17.10
N GLU A 115 -10.17 5.57 16.97
CA GLU A 115 -9.79 4.16 16.92
C GLU A 115 -10.13 3.42 18.21
N ALA A 116 -10.08 4.09 19.38
CA ALA A 116 -10.47 3.53 20.67
C ALA A 116 -11.91 2.99 20.68
N VAL A 117 -12.81 3.58 19.87
CA VAL A 117 -14.21 3.19 19.78
C VAL A 117 -14.46 2.20 18.65
N VAL A 118 -14.00 2.52 17.43
CA VAL A 118 -14.36 1.76 16.22
C VAL A 118 -13.29 0.76 15.78
N GLY A 119 -12.11 0.80 16.41
CA GLY A 119 -10.97 -0.01 16.00
C GLY A 119 -10.40 0.42 14.66
N ARG A 120 -9.33 -0.22 14.25
CA ARG A 120 -8.68 0.00 12.94
C ARG A 120 -9.20 -0.98 11.92
N TYR A 121 -9.69 -0.44 10.80
CA TYR A 121 -10.11 -1.28 9.68
C TYR A 121 -8.95 -2.11 9.13
N LYS A 122 -9.15 -3.41 9.04
CA LYS A 122 -8.22 -4.35 8.39
C LYS A 122 -8.85 -4.83 7.09
N ALA A 123 -8.25 -4.44 5.97
CA ALA A 123 -8.74 -4.85 4.66
C ALA A 123 -8.61 -6.37 4.47
N VAL A 124 -9.64 -6.98 3.90
CA VAL A 124 -9.57 -8.37 3.45
C VAL A 124 -8.69 -8.42 2.20
N ILE A 125 -7.62 -9.22 2.27
CA ILE A 125 -6.73 -9.45 1.14
C ILE A 125 -7.35 -10.58 0.31
N ARG A 126 -7.72 -10.26 -0.93
CA ARG A 126 -8.13 -11.24 -1.94
C ARG A 126 -7.08 -11.26 -3.04
N MET A 127 -6.64 -12.43 -3.45
CA MET A 127 -5.70 -12.56 -4.56
C MET A 127 -6.48 -12.64 -5.88
N ASN A 128 -5.98 -11.91 -6.87
CA ASN A 128 -6.40 -12.06 -8.26
C ASN A 128 -5.47 -13.06 -8.94
N THR A 129 -6.02 -14.00 -9.69
CA THR A 129 -5.28 -14.98 -10.48
C THR A 129 -5.79 -15.01 -11.90
N GLY A 130 -4.95 -15.36 -12.85
CA GLY A 130 -5.30 -15.48 -14.26
C GLY A 130 -5.37 -14.16 -15.04
N VAL A 131 -5.25 -13.01 -14.35
CA VAL A 131 -5.36 -11.69 -14.99
C VAL A 131 -4.11 -11.38 -15.83
N TYR A 132 -2.93 -11.58 -15.25
CA TYR A 132 -1.67 -11.35 -15.95
C TYR A 132 -1.51 -12.31 -17.12
N SER A 133 -1.70 -13.61 -16.91
CA SER A 133 -1.58 -14.64 -17.93
C SER A 133 -2.57 -14.47 -19.09
N SER A 134 -3.74 -13.87 -18.85
CA SER A 134 -4.72 -13.62 -19.91
C SER A 134 -4.28 -12.58 -20.93
N GLU A 135 -3.42 -11.63 -20.54
CA GLU A 135 -2.92 -10.56 -21.39
C GLU A 135 -1.61 -10.93 -22.11
N VAL A 136 -0.77 -11.81 -21.52
CA VAL A 136 0.53 -12.25 -22.11
C VAL A 136 0.38 -13.57 -22.91
N LYS A 137 -0.80 -13.83 -23.47
CA LYS A 137 -1.04 -15.00 -24.31
C LYS A 137 -0.06 -15.03 -25.49
N ASN A 138 0.59 -16.20 -25.69
CA ASN A 138 1.59 -16.45 -26.73
C ASN A 138 3.00 -15.83 -26.48
N ASP A 139 3.29 -15.33 -25.30
CA ASP A 139 4.65 -14.99 -24.94
C ASP A 139 5.45 -16.28 -24.67
N SER A 140 6.49 -16.49 -25.49
CA SER A 140 7.30 -17.73 -25.42
C SER A 140 8.09 -17.84 -24.12
N GLU A 141 8.54 -16.72 -23.54
CA GLU A 141 9.30 -16.72 -22.29
C GLU A 141 8.38 -17.02 -21.10
N PHE A 142 7.16 -16.48 -21.13
CA PHE A 142 6.14 -16.77 -20.11
C PHE A 142 5.77 -18.25 -20.09
N GLU A 143 5.53 -18.86 -21.26
CA GLU A 143 5.21 -20.29 -21.37
C GLU A 143 6.40 -21.18 -20.98
N GLN A 144 7.63 -20.79 -21.28
CA GLN A 144 8.82 -21.49 -20.81
C GLN A 144 8.97 -21.42 -19.28
N ALA A 145 8.67 -20.27 -18.67
CA ALA A 145 8.67 -20.13 -17.21
C ALA A 145 7.64 -21.05 -16.55
N LYS A 146 6.41 -21.11 -17.09
CA LYS A 146 5.36 -22.02 -16.62
C LYS A 146 5.78 -23.49 -16.75
N ALA A 147 6.40 -23.85 -17.87
CA ALA A 147 6.89 -25.22 -18.07
C ALA A 147 7.94 -25.61 -17.02
N LYS A 148 8.91 -24.73 -16.70
CA LYS A 148 9.90 -24.97 -15.65
C LYS A 148 9.28 -25.11 -14.27
N VAL A 149 8.28 -24.31 -13.94
CA VAL A 149 7.54 -24.40 -12.67
C VAL A 149 6.78 -25.73 -12.59
N ALA A 150 6.14 -26.14 -13.68
CA ALA A 150 5.43 -27.42 -13.74
C ALA A 150 6.41 -28.63 -13.60
N GLU A 151 7.59 -28.55 -14.21
CA GLU A 151 8.64 -29.55 -14.05
C GLU A 151 9.13 -29.66 -12.61
N PHE A 152 9.39 -28.50 -11.96
CA PHE A 152 9.74 -28.45 -10.54
C PHE A 152 8.65 -29.09 -9.68
N ALA A 153 7.37 -28.73 -9.91
CA ALA A 153 6.27 -29.27 -9.15
C ALA A 153 6.13 -30.80 -9.31
N LYS A 154 6.38 -31.31 -10.51
CA LYS A 154 6.38 -32.75 -10.78
C LYS A 154 7.54 -33.46 -10.06
N LYS A 155 8.72 -32.85 -10.03
CA LYS A 155 9.92 -33.42 -9.40
C LYS A 155 9.85 -33.40 -7.87
N GLU A 156 9.39 -32.28 -7.30
CA GLU A 156 9.41 -32.04 -5.85
C GLU A 156 8.08 -32.40 -5.17
N GLY A 157 7.04 -32.76 -5.92
CA GLY A 157 5.71 -33.09 -5.39
C GLY A 157 4.94 -31.89 -4.80
N ARG A 158 5.40 -30.67 -5.04
CA ARG A 158 4.79 -29.43 -4.57
C ARG A 158 5.10 -28.26 -5.50
N GLN A 159 4.26 -27.25 -5.50
CA GLN A 159 4.52 -25.97 -6.16
C GLN A 159 5.74 -25.27 -5.53
N PRO A 160 6.57 -24.56 -6.29
CA PRO A 160 7.57 -23.65 -5.74
C PRO A 160 6.89 -22.54 -4.94
N ARG A 161 7.58 -22.02 -3.94
CA ARG A 161 7.07 -20.93 -3.09
C ARG A 161 8.03 -19.76 -3.13
N ILE A 162 7.46 -18.59 -3.31
CA ILE A 162 8.18 -17.31 -3.26
C ILE A 162 7.54 -16.40 -2.22
N MET A 163 8.35 -15.71 -1.46
CA MET A 163 7.89 -14.68 -0.54
C MET A 163 8.14 -13.31 -1.15
N ILE A 164 7.09 -12.55 -1.39
CA ILE A 164 7.17 -11.17 -1.81
C ILE A 164 7.14 -10.30 -0.56
N ALA A 165 8.29 -9.75 -0.18
CA ALA A 165 8.45 -8.92 1.00
C ALA A 165 8.65 -7.45 0.60
N LYS A 166 7.86 -6.56 1.20
CA LYS A 166 8.02 -5.12 1.08
C LYS A 166 8.52 -4.56 2.40
N LEU A 167 9.66 -3.89 2.37
CA LEU A 167 10.25 -3.27 3.56
C LEU A 167 9.85 -1.80 3.64
N GLY A 168 9.58 -1.33 4.87
CA GLY A 168 9.28 0.07 5.15
C GLY A 168 7.80 0.45 5.00
N GLN A 169 7.50 1.68 5.41
CA GLN A 169 6.15 2.26 5.40
C GLN A 169 5.97 3.17 4.20
N ASP A 170 6.13 2.69 3.00
CA ASP A 170 5.75 3.47 1.84
C ASP A 170 4.46 2.93 1.22
N GLY A 171 3.67 3.79 0.58
CA GLY A 171 2.40 3.43 -0.04
C GLY A 171 2.50 2.63 -1.34
N HIS A 172 3.72 2.31 -1.81
CA HIS A 172 3.96 1.61 -3.07
C HIS A 172 3.81 0.09 -2.93
N ASP A 173 2.74 -0.38 -2.31
CA ASP A 173 2.42 -1.81 -2.18
C ASP A 173 1.89 -2.41 -3.49
N ARG A 174 1.49 -1.57 -4.45
CA ARG A 174 0.94 -2.00 -5.74
C ARG A 174 1.92 -2.84 -6.55
N GLY A 175 3.19 -2.43 -6.61
CA GLY A 175 4.24 -3.19 -7.29
C GLY A 175 4.41 -4.61 -6.73
N ALA A 176 4.46 -4.76 -5.41
CA ALA A 176 4.55 -6.06 -4.76
C ALA A 176 3.35 -6.96 -5.10
N LYS A 177 2.13 -6.40 -5.17
CA LYS A 177 0.92 -7.16 -5.52
C LYS A 177 0.88 -7.57 -6.98
N VAL A 178 1.30 -6.70 -7.90
CA VAL A 178 1.41 -7.04 -9.33
C VAL A 178 2.40 -8.17 -9.54
N VAL A 179 3.58 -8.09 -8.90
CA VAL A 179 4.61 -9.15 -8.95
C VAL A 179 4.06 -10.46 -8.36
N ALA A 180 3.37 -10.41 -7.22
CA ALA A 180 2.76 -11.59 -6.61
C ALA A 180 1.72 -12.24 -7.53
N THR A 181 0.88 -11.43 -8.21
CA THR A 181 -0.10 -11.92 -9.19
C THR A 181 0.58 -12.58 -10.38
N GLY A 182 1.64 -11.96 -10.92
CA GLY A 182 2.42 -12.53 -12.03
C GLY A 182 3.05 -13.88 -11.68
N TYR A 183 3.67 -14.01 -10.51
CA TYR A 183 4.24 -15.28 -10.05
C TYR A 183 3.17 -16.34 -9.79
N ALA A 184 2.02 -15.96 -9.22
CA ALA A 184 0.91 -16.90 -9.05
C ALA A 184 0.38 -17.42 -10.38
N ASP A 185 0.34 -16.58 -11.42
CA ASP A 185 -0.11 -16.96 -12.77
C ASP A 185 0.92 -17.85 -13.50
N ILE A 186 2.20 -17.81 -13.10
CA ILE A 186 3.24 -18.75 -13.57
C ILE A 186 3.12 -20.10 -12.83
N GLY A 187 2.55 -20.11 -11.62
CA GLY A 187 2.32 -21.35 -10.86
C GLY A 187 3.12 -21.46 -9.56
N PHE A 188 3.62 -20.35 -8.99
CA PHE A 188 4.22 -20.30 -7.66
C PHE A 188 3.18 -20.36 -6.56
#